data_9e30b1a3810db72348f366f70bfe0431
#
_entry.id   9e30b1a3810db72348f366f70bfe0431
#
_cell.length_a   1.000
_cell.length_b   1.000
_cell.length_c   1.000
_cell.angle_alpha   90.00
_cell.angle_beta   90.00
_cell.angle_gamma   90.00
#
_symmetry.space_group_name_H-M   'P 1'
#
loop_
_entity.id
_entity.type
_entity.pdbx_description
1 polymer ?
#
loop_
_entity_poly.entity_id
_entity_poly.type
_entity_poly.pdbx_seq_one_letter_code
_entity_poly.pdbx_strand_id
1 'polypeptide(L)'
;MLKVSVLYGQPQDPAAFDTYYNETHTPLALKMQGLKGFTVGRPTTADPNEKSPYYLIANLYVDSVDAFHAVMSSHEGQAAVADIQNFATGGVTILLNEEEVLIPFSLT
;
A
#
# COMPACT_ATOMS: atom_id res chain seq x y z
N MET A 1 13.70 3.86 -8.97
CA MET A 1 12.35 4.22 -8.47
C MET A 1 12.10 3.52 -7.15
N LEU A 2 11.54 4.23 -6.21
CA LEU A 2 11.25 3.69 -4.89
C LEU A 2 9.85 3.08 -4.87
N LYS A 3 9.74 1.85 -4.37
CA LYS A 3 8.47 1.20 -4.11
C LYS A 3 8.21 1.22 -2.61
N VAL A 4 7.07 1.77 -2.23
CA VAL A 4 6.61 1.78 -0.84
C VAL A 4 5.54 0.70 -0.72
N SER A 5 5.82 -0.33 0.06
CA SER A 5 4.87 -1.44 0.26
C SER A 5 4.19 -1.28 1.62
N VAL A 6 2.88 -1.21 1.59
CA VAL A 6 2.03 -1.13 2.78
C VAL A 6 1.35 -2.48 2.94
N LEU A 7 1.78 -3.24 3.94
CA LEU A 7 1.32 -4.61 4.15
C LEU A 7 0.34 -4.63 5.31
N TYR A 8 -0.92 -4.91 5.00
CA TYR A 8 -1.98 -4.99 6.02
C TYR A 8 -2.12 -6.44 6.48
N GLY A 9 -2.03 -6.67 7.79
CA GLY A 9 -2.29 -7.97 8.38
C GLY A 9 -3.76 -8.37 8.27
N GLN A 10 -4.05 -9.63 8.57
CA GLN A 10 -5.41 -10.16 8.49
C GLN A 10 -6.34 -9.38 9.42
N PRO A 11 -7.40 -8.71 8.87
CA PRO A 11 -8.28 -7.91 9.70
C PRO A 11 -9.24 -8.78 10.50
N GLN A 12 -9.79 -8.20 11.58
CA GLN A 12 -10.79 -8.88 12.40
C GLN A 12 -12.07 -9.13 11.61
N ASP A 13 -12.44 -8.18 10.74
CA ASP A 13 -13.64 -8.28 9.90
C ASP A 13 -13.26 -7.92 8.47
N PRO A 14 -12.96 -8.93 7.62
CA PRO A 14 -12.54 -8.67 6.24
C PRO A 14 -13.54 -7.87 5.41
N ALA A 15 -14.85 -8.11 5.59
CA ALA A 15 -15.87 -7.40 4.83
C ALA A 15 -15.88 -5.91 5.21
N ALA A 16 -15.77 -5.61 6.50
CA ALA A 16 -15.69 -4.22 6.96
C ALA A 16 -14.41 -3.53 6.47
N PHE A 17 -13.28 -4.26 6.47
CA PHE A 17 -12.02 -3.76 5.92
C PHE A 17 -12.20 -3.38 4.45
N ASP A 18 -12.76 -4.27 3.65
CA ASP A 18 -12.90 -4.04 2.21
C ASP A 18 -13.79 -2.84 1.92
N THR A 19 -14.90 -2.73 2.60
CA THR A 19 -15.83 -1.61 2.42
C THR A 19 -15.15 -0.29 2.76
N TYR A 20 -14.51 -0.22 3.92
CA TYR A 20 -13.83 1.00 4.34
C TYR A 20 -12.68 1.36 3.42
N TYR A 21 -11.86 0.37 3.07
CA TYR A 21 -10.69 0.59 2.21
C TYR A 21 -11.12 1.15 0.85
N ASN A 22 -12.14 0.55 0.24
CA ASN A 22 -12.59 0.96 -1.09
C ASN A 22 -13.35 2.28 -1.07
N GLU A 23 -14.19 2.52 -0.08
CA GLU A 23 -15.10 3.66 -0.08
C GLU A 23 -14.52 4.90 0.60
N THR A 24 -13.58 4.72 1.53
CA THR A 24 -13.04 5.82 2.34
C THR A 24 -11.54 6.00 2.15
N HIS A 25 -10.75 4.95 2.36
CA HIS A 25 -9.29 5.09 2.34
C HIS A 25 -8.74 5.34 0.94
N THR A 26 -9.17 4.58 -0.05
CA THR A 26 -8.68 4.73 -1.42
C THR A 26 -8.93 6.13 -1.97
N PRO A 27 -10.12 6.74 -1.81
CA PRO A 27 -10.31 8.12 -2.25
C PRO A 27 -9.36 9.12 -1.58
N LEU A 28 -9.04 8.93 -0.30
CA LEU A 28 -8.05 9.78 0.39
C LEU A 28 -6.67 9.59 -0.21
N ALA A 29 -6.25 8.34 -0.42
CA ALA A 29 -4.95 8.05 -0.97
C ALA A 29 -4.78 8.59 -2.39
N LEU A 30 -5.83 8.56 -3.19
CA LEU A 30 -5.80 9.06 -4.57
C LEU A 30 -5.63 10.58 -4.66
N LYS A 31 -5.81 11.31 -3.56
CA LYS A 31 -5.57 12.75 -3.52
C LYS A 31 -4.10 13.10 -3.36
N MET A 32 -3.26 12.14 -2.99
CA MET A 32 -1.82 12.39 -2.83
C MET A 32 -1.20 12.76 -4.17
N GLN A 33 -0.38 13.82 -4.16
CA GLN A 33 0.34 14.28 -5.34
C GLN A 33 1.75 13.69 -5.33
N GLY A 34 2.32 13.43 -6.51
CA GLY A 34 3.69 12.97 -6.64
C GLY A 34 3.85 11.46 -6.73
N LEU A 35 2.77 10.70 -6.68
CA LEU A 35 2.83 9.25 -6.90
C LEU A 35 2.96 8.96 -8.39
N LYS A 36 3.89 8.08 -8.74
CA LYS A 36 4.10 7.61 -10.11
C LYS A 36 3.31 6.34 -10.40
N GLY A 37 2.82 5.67 -9.37
CA GLY A 37 1.99 4.50 -9.49
C GLY A 37 1.37 4.15 -8.16
N PHE A 38 0.26 3.44 -8.20
CA PHE A 38 -0.45 2.96 -7.02
C PHE A 38 -1.16 1.68 -7.42
N THR A 39 -0.79 0.58 -6.79
CA THR A 39 -1.41 -0.72 -7.03
C THR A 39 -1.79 -1.38 -5.72
N VAL A 40 -2.80 -2.24 -5.76
CA VAL A 40 -3.16 -3.08 -4.62
C VAL A 40 -3.25 -4.53 -5.08
N GLY A 41 -2.92 -5.44 -4.18
CA GLY A 41 -3.01 -6.87 -4.46
C GLY A 41 -3.45 -7.64 -3.24
N ARG A 42 -3.97 -8.83 -3.49
CA ARG A 42 -4.40 -9.77 -2.45
C ARG A 42 -3.38 -10.89 -2.38
N PRO A 43 -2.46 -10.87 -1.38
CA PRO A 43 -1.39 -11.86 -1.36
C PRO A 43 -1.88 -13.25 -0.99
N THR A 44 -1.28 -14.23 -1.64
CA THR A 44 -1.39 -15.62 -1.27
C THR A 44 0.02 -16.17 -1.07
N THR A 45 0.15 -17.33 -0.42
CA THR A 45 1.46 -17.97 -0.29
C THR A 45 1.70 -18.93 -1.45
N ALA A 46 2.95 -19.29 -1.67
CA ALA A 46 3.31 -20.31 -2.66
C ALA A 46 2.80 -21.69 -2.28
N ASP A 47 2.59 -21.94 -0.98
CA ASP A 47 2.02 -23.20 -0.49
C ASP A 47 0.50 -23.03 -0.36
N PRO A 48 -0.32 -23.80 -1.12
CA PRO A 48 -1.77 -23.65 -1.07
C PRO A 48 -2.39 -24.02 0.29
N ASN A 49 -1.63 -24.71 1.15
CA ASN A 49 -2.10 -25.08 2.48
C ASN A 49 -1.79 -24.02 3.54
N GLU A 50 -1.04 -22.98 3.20
CA GLU A 50 -0.69 -21.92 4.13
C GLU A 50 -1.51 -20.67 3.85
N LYS A 51 -1.98 -20.03 4.93
CA LYS A 51 -2.65 -18.74 4.84
C LYS A 51 -1.61 -17.63 4.88
N SER A 52 -1.76 -16.63 4.00
CA SER A 52 -0.89 -15.45 4.04
C SER A 52 -1.07 -14.70 5.37
N PRO A 53 0.03 -14.23 5.99
CA PRO A 53 -0.07 -13.34 7.14
C PRO A 53 -0.62 -11.96 6.77
N TYR A 54 -0.63 -11.63 5.48
CA TYR A 54 -1.12 -10.33 4.99
C TYR A 54 -2.38 -10.50 4.18
N TYR A 55 -3.30 -9.55 4.35
CA TYR A 55 -4.60 -9.55 3.69
C TYR A 55 -4.62 -8.73 2.43
N LEU A 56 -3.89 -7.61 2.43
CA LEU A 56 -3.81 -6.70 1.30
C LEU A 56 -2.44 -6.04 1.30
N ILE A 57 -1.85 -5.90 0.12
CA ILE A 57 -0.61 -5.14 -0.06
C ILE A 57 -0.89 -3.99 -1.02
N ALA A 58 -0.66 -2.76 -0.55
CA ALA A 58 -0.70 -1.57 -1.38
C ALA A 58 0.73 -1.18 -1.73
N ASN A 59 0.99 -0.90 -3.00
CA ASN A 59 2.29 -0.46 -3.47
C ASN A 59 2.17 0.94 -4.03
N LEU A 60 2.98 1.85 -3.50
CA LEU A 60 3.09 3.22 -4.00
C LEU A 60 4.45 3.36 -4.67
N TYR A 61 4.49 4.05 -5.80
CA TYR A 61 5.73 4.27 -6.53
C TYR A 61 6.04 5.75 -6.57
N VAL A 62 7.26 6.11 -6.18
CA VAL A 62 7.78 7.48 -6.21
C VAL A 62 9.20 7.47 -6.77
N ASP A 63 9.71 8.63 -7.18
CA ASP A 63 11.01 8.71 -7.82
C ASP A 63 12.17 8.43 -6.86
N SER A 64 12.02 8.80 -5.58
CA SER A 64 13.12 8.73 -4.62
C SER A 64 12.61 8.78 -3.19
N VAL A 65 13.50 8.56 -2.23
CA VAL A 65 13.20 8.74 -0.80
C VAL A 65 12.78 10.18 -0.51
N ASP A 66 13.43 11.16 -1.14
CA ASP A 66 13.07 12.58 -0.95
C ASP A 66 11.65 12.84 -1.48
N ALA A 67 11.29 12.26 -2.62
CA ALA A 67 9.94 12.37 -3.17
C ALA A 67 8.92 11.73 -2.24
N PHE A 68 9.26 10.59 -1.63
CA PHE A 68 8.41 9.93 -0.64
C PHE A 68 8.16 10.84 0.57
N HIS A 69 9.22 11.44 1.10
CA HIS A 69 9.08 12.35 2.25
C HIS A 69 8.24 13.56 1.90
N ALA A 70 8.35 14.09 0.67
CA ALA A 70 7.53 15.20 0.22
C ALA A 70 6.04 14.83 0.19
N VAL A 71 5.72 13.62 -0.32
CA VAL A 71 4.32 13.13 -0.34
C VAL A 71 3.80 12.97 1.09
N MET A 72 4.58 12.36 1.97
CA MET A 72 4.15 12.11 3.36
C MET A 72 4.03 13.40 4.18
N SER A 73 4.78 14.44 3.83
CA SER A 73 4.70 15.74 4.51
C SER A 73 3.53 16.58 4.01
N SER A 74 2.94 16.24 2.88
CA SER A 74 1.79 16.94 2.35
C SER A 74 0.55 16.73 3.24
N HIS A 75 -0.41 17.64 3.13
CA HIS A 75 -1.67 17.52 3.85
C HIS A 75 -2.38 16.20 3.49
N GLU A 76 -2.41 15.88 2.22
CA GLU A 76 -3.07 14.68 1.69
C GLU A 76 -2.36 13.39 2.15
N GLY A 77 -1.02 13.41 2.17
CA GLY A 77 -0.24 12.28 2.66
C GLY A 77 -0.47 12.03 4.15
N GLN A 78 -0.48 13.09 4.94
CA GLN A 78 -0.74 12.98 6.38
C GLN A 78 -2.15 12.46 6.65
N ALA A 79 -3.15 12.91 5.88
CA ALA A 79 -4.52 12.45 6.02
C ALA A 79 -4.65 10.96 5.69
N ALA A 80 -4.00 10.50 4.62
CA ALA A 80 -4.03 9.09 4.22
C ALA A 80 -3.36 8.20 5.28
N VAL A 81 -2.22 8.62 5.82
CA VAL A 81 -1.51 7.86 6.87
C VAL A 81 -2.33 7.81 8.15
N ALA A 82 -2.90 8.95 8.57
CA ALA A 82 -3.72 9.01 9.78
C ALA A 82 -4.96 8.11 9.69
N ASP A 83 -5.49 7.92 8.48
CA ASP A 83 -6.69 7.11 8.27
C ASP A 83 -6.43 5.60 8.45
N ILE A 84 -5.18 5.15 8.32
CA ILE A 84 -4.85 3.71 8.38
C ILE A 84 -5.35 3.08 9.69
N GLN A 85 -5.19 3.76 10.82
CA GLN A 85 -5.61 3.26 12.12
C GLN A 85 -7.11 2.98 12.22
N ASN A 86 -7.92 3.57 11.34
CA ASN A 86 -9.36 3.42 11.38
C ASN A 86 -9.84 2.06 10.83
N PHE A 87 -8.99 1.35 10.08
CA PHE A 87 -9.40 0.08 9.46
C PHE A 87 -8.35 -1.03 9.57
N ALA A 88 -7.10 -0.72 9.86
CA ALA A 88 -6.02 -1.71 9.87
C ALA A 88 -6.01 -2.51 11.19
N THR A 89 -7.07 -3.26 11.46
CA THR A 89 -7.23 -3.99 12.72
C THR A 89 -6.25 -5.15 12.88
N GLY A 90 -5.70 -5.65 11.79
CA GLY A 90 -4.68 -6.70 11.80
C GLY A 90 -3.25 -6.17 11.82
N GLY A 91 -3.08 -4.85 11.93
CA GLY A 91 -1.77 -4.21 11.91
C GLY A 91 -1.32 -3.82 10.51
N VAL A 92 -0.26 -3.02 10.44
CA VAL A 92 0.30 -2.54 9.19
C VAL A 92 1.81 -2.51 9.29
N THR A 93 2.47 -2.89 8.19
CA THR A 93 3.93 -2.79 8.04
C THR A 93 4.20 -1.99 6.78
N ILE A 94 5.06 -0.98 6.88
CA ILE A 94 5.43 -0.14 5.74
C ILE A 94 6.90 -0.33 5.45
N LEU A 95 7.22 -0.75 4.23
CA LEU A 95 8.59 -0.99 3.78
C LEU A 95 8.90 -0.11 2.58
N LEU A 96 10.11 0.48 2.60
CA LEU A 96 10.64 1.23 1.46
C LEU A 96 11.66 0.35 0.76
N ASN A 97 11.53 0.25 -0.56
CA ASN A 97 12.36 -0.64 -1.35
C ASN A 97 12.82 0.06 -2.63
N GLU A 98 14.13 0.37 -2.71
CA GLU A 98 14.70 0.85 -3.96
C GLU A 98 14.92 -0.34 -4.88
N GLU A 99 14.13 -0.40 -5.95
CA GLU A 99 14.19 -1.52 -6.87
C GLU A 99 15.27 -1.34 -7.91
N GLU A 100 16.02 -2.42 -8.17
CA GLU A 100 16.94 -2.52 -9.27
C GLU A 100 16.27 -3.35 -10.37
N VAL A 101 16.18 -2.79 -11.58
CA VAL A 101 15.53 -3.48 -12.68
C VAL A 101 16.55 -4.39 -13.37
N LEU A 102 16.42 -5.70 -13.14
CA LEU A 102 17.31 -6.70 -13.74
C LEU A 102 16.80 -7.13 -15.11
N ILE A 103 15.47 -7.26 -15.25
CA ILE A 103 14.81 -7.52 -16.53
C ILE A 103 13.68 -6.47 -16.64
N PRO A 104 13.73 -5.59 -17.65
CA PRO A 104 12.67 -4.58 -17.81
C PRO A 104 11.31 -5.23 -18.03
N PHE A 105 10.26 -4.58 -17.52
CA PHE A 105 8.90 -5.05 -17.75
C PHE A 105 8.57 -5.03 -19.24
N SER A 106 7.90 -6.08 -19.70
CA SER A 106 7.30 -6.14 -21.01
C SER A 106 5.90 -6.70 -20.85
N LEU A 107 4.91 -5.92 -21.28
CA LEU A 107 3.50 -6.30 -21.16
C LEU A 107 2.92 -6.80 -22.49
N THR A 108 3.76 -7.01 -23.49
CA THR A 108 3.36 -7.50 -24.81
C THR A 108 3.73 -8.95 -25.03
#